data_0995f9dfdc1fcbf22274a811a3f3fd6a
#
_entry.id   0995f9dfdc1fcbf22274a811a3f3fd6a
#
_cell.length_a   1.000
_cell.length_b   1.000
_cell.length_c   1.000
_cell.angle_alpha   90.00
_cell.angle_beta   90.00
_cell.angle_gamma   90.00
#
_symmetry.space_group_name_H-M   'P 1'
#
loop_
_entity.id
_entity.type
_entity.pdbx_description
1 polymer ?
#
loop_
_entity_poly.entity_id
_entity_poly.type
_entity_poly.pdbx_seq_one_letter_code
_entity_poly.pdbx_strand_id
1 'polypeptide(L)'
;MTDRAHRKTYIREWRMKRGLSLRRLADRLERDPGGAPVISHASLGRIEKGXQPYSQPIXEALAEALGVSVGMLLEVHPDREADVVDLVRRLDDRRRAEAIDFLRYLATR
;
A
#
# COMPACT_ATOMS: atom_id res chain seq x y z
N MET A 1 9.80 22.65 12.86
CA MET A 1 9.39 22.27 12.29
C MET A 1 9.18 21.64 11.81
N THR A 2 9.02 21.32 11.72
CA THR A 2 8.89 20.69 11.19
C THR A 2 8.41 20.30 10.36
N ASP A 3 8.56 20.03 9.90
CA ASP A 3 8.09 19.76 8.91
C ASP A 3 7.05 18.95 8.94
N ARG A 4 6.43 18.90 8.22
CA ARG A 4 5.49 18.25 8.14
C ARG A 4 5.57 17.16 7.40
N ALA A 5 6.22 16.14 7.73
CA ALA A 5 6.14 14.92 7.00
C ALA A 5 4.70 14.43 6.98
N HIS A 6 4.30 13.85 5.88
CA HIS A 6 2.99 13.24 5.79
C HIS A 6 3.01 11.90 6.51
N ARG A 7 1.82 11.40 6.83
CA ARG A 7 1.71 10.15 7.52
C ARG A 7 2.42 9.04 6.75
N LYS A 8 3.07 8.18 7.48
CA LYS A 8 3.79 7.05 6.90
C LYS A 8 2.84 6.14 6.12
N THR A 9 3.28 5.72 4.97
CA THR A 9 2.60 4.67 4.20
C THR A 9 3.57 3.51 4.03
N TYR A 10 3.10 2.44 3.43
CA TYR A 10 3.96 1.30 3.14
C TYR A 10 4.19 1.12 1.65
N ILE A 11 4.08 2.21 0.89
CA ILE A 11 4.28 2.17 -0.55
C ILE A 11 5.66 1.62 -0.88
N ARG A 12 6.70 2.14 -0.22
CA ARG A 12 8.05 1.68 -0.49
C ARG A 12 8.20 0.21 -0.17
N GLU A 13 7.67 -0.23 0.97
CA GLU A 13 7.81 -1.61 1.38
C GLU A 13 7.12 -2.56 0.40
N TRP A 14 5.92 -2.20 -0.07
CA TRP A 14 5.24 -3.02 -1.07
C TRP A 14 5.98 -3.01 -2.40
N ARG A 15 6.50 -1.84 -2.80
CA ARG A 15 7.29 -1.77 -4.03
C ARG A 15 8.50 -2.70 -3.95
N MET A 16 9.22 -2.66 -2.84
CA MET A 16 10.40 -3.51 -2.65
C MET A 16 10.01 -4.98 -2.64
N LYS A 17 8.88 -5.29 -2.00
CA LYS A 17 8.39 -6.67 -1.97
C LYS A 17 8.13 -7.20 -3.37
N ARG A 18 7.67 -6.32 -4.27
CA ARG A 18 7.41 -6.70 -5.66
C ARG A 18 8.66 -6.64 -6.54
N GLY A 19 9.80 -6.23 -5.97
CA GLY A 19 11.04 -6.16 -6.73
C GLY A 19 11.11 -5.05 -7.76
N LEU A 20 10.41 -3.94 -7.50
CA LEU A 20 10.31 -2.86 -8.46
C LEU A 20 11.14 -1.67 -8.05
N SER A 21 11.83 -1.07 -9.04
CA SER A 21 12.45 0.22 -8.83
C SER A 21 11.38 1.31 -8.87
N LEU A 22 11.75 2.50 -8.40
CA LEU A 22 10.84 3.63 -8.51
C LEU A 22 10.42 3.88 -9.96
N ARG A 23 11.39 3.82 -10.85
CA ARG A 23 11.09 4.06 -12.26
C ARG A 23 10.15 3.00 -12.81
N ARG A 24 10.38 1.75 -12.47
CA ARG A 24 9.52 0.68 -12.97
C ARG A 24 8.11 0.78 -12.42
N LEU A 25 7.97 1.13 -11.14
CA LEU A 25 6.64 1.30 -10.59
C LEU A 25 5.93 2.46 -11.26
N ALA A 26 6.61 3.59 -11.43
CA ALA A 26 6.00 4.73 -12.11
C ALA A 26 5.57 4.36 -13.53
N ASP A 27 6.36 3.54 -14.22
CA ASP A 27 6.03 3.12 -15.57
C ASP A 27 4.79 2.22 -15.61
N ARG A 28 4.46 1.56 -14.51
CA ARG A 28 3.29 0.68 -14.48
C ARG A 28 1.99 1.43 -14.31
N LEU A 29 2.04 2.69 -13.89
CA LEU A 29 0.82 3.47 -13.74
C LEU A 29 0.30 3.88 -15.10
N GLU A 30 -1.00 4.03 -15.20
CA GLU A 30 -1.59 4.44 -16.46
C GLU A 30 -1.09 5.81 -16.85
N ARG A 31 -0.95 6.00 -18.14
CA ARG A 31 -0.59 7.29 -18.67
C ARG A 31 -1.85 8.07 -18.97
N ASP A 32 -1.74 9.38 -18.93
CA ASP A 32 -2.89 10.20 -19.28
C ASP A 32 -3.10 10.15 -20.80
N PRO A 33 -4.22 10.68 -21.30
CA PRO A 33 -4.50 10.58 -22.73
C PRO A 33 -3.43 11.22 -23.62
N GLY A 34 -2.65 12.15 -23.09
CA GLY A 34 -1.57 12.77 -23.86
C GLY A 34 -0.28 11.95 -23.87
N GLY A 35 -0.27 10.80 -23.19
CA GLY A 35 0.91 9.96 -23.16
C GLY A 35 1.90 10.29 -22.06
N ALA A 36 1.63 11.32 -21.26
CA ALA A 36 2.51 11.65 -20.15
C ALA A 36 2.30 10.68 -19.00
N PRO A 37 3.36 10.37 -18.26
CA PRO A 37 3.18 9.49 -17.10
C PRO A 37 2.30 10.17 -16.06
N VAL A 38 1.51 9.35 -15.36
CA VAL A 38 0.64 9.88 -14.31
C VAL A 38 1.47 10.53 -13.22
N ILE A 39 2.65 9.99 -12.95
CA ILE A 39 3.53 10.52 -11.92
C ILE A 39 4.97 10.18 -12.31
N SER A 40 5.88 11.10 -12.06
CA SER A 40 7.28 10.84 -12.32
C SER A 40 7.85 9.97 -11.20
N HIS A 41 8.95 9.26 -11.49
CA HIS A 41 9.58 8.47 -10.46
C HIS A 41 10.16 9.35 -9.35
N ALA A 42 10.55 10.57 -9.67
CA ALA A 42 11.05 11.48 -8.65
C ALA A 42 9.95 11.88 -7.69
N SER A 43 8.76 12.20 -8.22
CA SER A 43 7.61 12.50 -7.36
C SER A 43 7.22 11.29 -6.53
N LEU A 44 7.23 10.11 -7.13
CA LEU A 44 6.92 8.89 -6.40
C LEU A 44 7.89 8.70 -5.24
N GLY A 45 9.17 8.95 -5.47
CA GLY A 45 10.14 8.86 -4.38
C GLY A 45 9.85 9.83 -3.26
N ARG A 46 9.43 11.04 -3.60
CA ARG A 46 9.08 12.01 -2.57
C ARG A 46 7.83 11.60 -1.79
N ILE A 47 6.87 11.00 -2.48
CA ILE A 47 5.70 10.49 -1.80
C ILE A 47 6.08 9.38 -0.80
N GLU A 48 6.95 8.47 -1.25
CA GLU A 48 7.38 7.39 -0.36
C GLU A 48 8.04 7.90 0.92
N LYS A 49 8.78 8.99 0.77
CA LYS A 49 9.51 9.55 1.92
C LYS A 49 8.64 10.45 2.78
N GLY A 50 7.41 10.76 2.33
CA GLY A 50 6.53 11.68 3.03
C GLY A 50 6.80 13.16 2.78
N UNK A 51 7.41 13.24 1.73
CA UNK A 51 7.75 14.45 1.47
C UNK A 51 6.90 15.12 0.67
N GLN A 52 6.05 14.53 -0.01
CA GLN A 52 5.06 15.07 -0.95
C GLN A 52 3.74 14.34 -0.71
N PRO A 53 2.62 15.06 -0.70
CA PRO A 53 1.34 14.38 -0.51
C PRO A 53 0.97 13.61 -1.78
N TYR A 54 0.14 12.60 -1.61
CA TYR A 54 -0.42 11.86 -2.73
C TYR A 54 -1.91 12.15 -2.81
N SER A 55 -2.43 12.09 -4.02
CA SER A 55 -3.86 12.22 -4.21
C SER A 55 -4.51 10.84 -4.15
N GLN A 56 -5.82 10.82 -3.99
CA GLN A 56 -6.54 9.55 -4.00
C GLN A 56 -6.35 8.81 -5.32
N PRO A 57 -6.45 9.45 -6.50
CA PRO A 57 -6.22 8.70 -7.74
C PRO A 57 -4.84 8.06 -7.78
N ILE A 58 -3.85 8.73 -7.28
CA ILE A 58 -2.52 8.15 -7.22
C ILE A 58 -2.44 6.99 -6.24
N UNK A 59 -2.93 7.00 -5.19
CA UNK A 59 -2.91 6.01 -4.33
C UNK A 59 -3.55 4.89 -4.82
N GLU A 60 -4.74 5.07 -5.57
CA GLU A 60 -5.46 3.96 -6.18
C GLU A 60 -4.66 3.31 -7.30
N ALA A 61 -4.02 4.12 -8.12
CA ALA A 61 -3.20 3.59 -9.19
C ALA A 61 -2.03 2.79 -8.65
N LEU A 62 -1.40 3.26 -7.58
CA LEU A 62 -0.31 2.53 -6.96
C LEU A 62 -0.77 1.20 -6.39
N ALA A 63 -1.93 1.19 -5.74
CA ALA A 63 -2.47 -0.04 -5.18
C ALA A 63 -2.72 -1.06 -6.29
N GLU A 64 -3.32 -0.61 -7.37
CA GLU A 64 -3.57 -1.51 -8.50
C GLU A 64 -2.26 -2.04 -9.07
N ALA A 65 -1.29 -1.17 -9.26
CA ALA A 65 -0.01 -1.58 -9.83
C ALA A 65 0.72 -2.57 -8.93
N LEU A 66 0.54 -2.45 -7.63
CA LEU A 66 1.20 -3.34 -6.68
C LEU A 66 0.38 -4.56 -6.30
N GLY A 67 -0.88 -4.62 -6.75
CA GLY A 67 -1.72 -5.78 -6.50
C GLY A 67 -2.25 -5.85 -5.09
N VAL A 68 -2.48 -4.71 -4.46
CA VAL A 68 -3.00 -4.67 -3.09
C VAL A 68 -4.13 -3.65 -3.03
N SER A 69 -4.86 -3.64 -1.91
CA SER A 69 -5.86 -2.60 -1.70
C SER A 69 -5.19 -1.32 -1.22
N VAL A 70 -5.91 -0.21 -1.35
CA VAL A 70 -5.42 1.06 -0.83
C VAL A 70 -5.19 0.95 0.68
N GLY A 71 -6.08 0.29 1.40
CA GLY A 71 -5.89 0.13 2.83
C GLY A 71 -4.61 -0.61 3.17
N MET A 72 -4.30 -1.67 2.42
CA MET A 72 -3.05 -2.38 2.65
C MET A 72 -1.85 -1.50 2.37
N LEU A 73 -1.92 -0.72 1.30
CA LEU A 73 -0.83 0.16 0.94
C LEU A 73 -0.54 1.19 2.03
N LEU A 74 -1.58 1.65 2.69
CA LEU A 74 -1.44 2.69 3.69
C LEU A 74 -1.12 2.15 5.08
N GLU A 75 -1.53 0.93 5.40
CA GLU A 75 -1.47 0.49 6.79
C GLU A 75 -0.83 -0.86 7.06
N VAL A 76 -0.54 -1.64 6.04
CA VAL A 76 -0.07 -3.01 6.25
C VAL A 76 1.35 -3.17 5.74
N HIS A 77 2.26 -3.53 6.64
CA HIS A 77 3.63 -3.84 6.27
C HIS A 77 3.67 -5.24 5.64
N PRO A 78 4.20 -5.40 4.42
CA PRO A 78 4.13 -6.70 3.74
C PRO A 78 4.82 -7.85 4.49
N ASP A 79 5.86 -7.55 5.25
CA ASP A 79 6.60 -8.60 5.93
C ASP A 79 6.12 -8.88 7.35
N ARG A 80 5.21 -8.07 7.87
CA ARG A 80 4.75 -8.25 9.24
C ARG A 80 3.31 -8.72 9.31
N GLU A 81 2.45 -8.19 8.46
CA GLU A 81 1.02 -8.38 8.61
C GLU A 81 0.34 -8.97 7.39
N ALA A 82 1.02 -8.98 6.25
CA ALA A 82 0.35 -9.36 5.01
C ALA A 82 -0.19 -10.79 5.05
N ASP A 83 0.54 -11.71 5.70
CA ASP A 83 0.07 -13.09 5.78
C ASP A 83 -1.23 -13.18 6.54
N VAL A 84 -1.33 -12.47 7.65
CA VAL A 84 -2.55 -12.50 8.46
C VAL A 84 -3.73 -11.92 7.67
N VAL A 85 -3.51 -10.77 7.04
CA VAL A 85 -4.55 -10.14 6.26
C VAL A 85 -5.00 -11.06 5.13
N ASP A 86 -4.06 -11.65 4.42
CA ASP A 86 -4.38 -12.51 3.31
C ASP A 86 -5.18 -13.74 3.75
N LEU A 87 -4.75 -14.36 4.86
CA LEU A 87 -5.45 -15.52 5.36
C LEU A 87 -6.87 -15.19 5.77
N VAL A 88 -7.05 -14.08 6.47
CA VAL A 88 -8.39 -13.70 6.92
C VAL A 88 -9.29 -13.42 5.72
N ARG A 89 -8.76 -12.79 4.68
CA ARG A 89 -9.55 -12.46 3.52
C ARG A 89 -9.99 -13.69 2.72
N ARG A 90 -9.25 -14.79 2.83
CA ARG A 90 -9.62 -16.03 2.13
C ARG A 90 -10.74 -16.79 2.80
N LEU A 91 -11.07 -16.45 4.05
CA LEU A 91 -12.08 -17.18 4.80
C LEU A 91 -13.47 -16.70 4.41
N ASP A 92 -14.44 -17.62 4.50
CA ASP A 92 -15.83 -17.22 4.37
C ASP A 92 -16.26 -16.42 5.60
N ASP A 93 -17.47 -15.89 5.55
CA ASP A 93 -17.91 -14.99 6.62
C ASP A 93 -17.90 -15.65 7.98
N ARG A 94 -18.36 -16.90 8.06
CA ARG A 94 -18.43 -17.59 9.33
C ARG A 94 -17.03 -17.85 9.89
N ARG A 95 -16.15 -18.36 9.07
CA ARG A 95 -14.79 -18.63 9.53
C ARG A 95 -14.01 -17.38 9.83
N ARG A 96 -14.29 -16.32 9.08
CA ARG A 96 -13.65 -15.05 9.37
C ARG A 96 -14.06 -14.54 10.75
N ALA A 97 -15.36 -14.66 11.10
CA ALA A 97 -15.80 -14.24 12.41
C ALA A 97 -15.13 -15.06 13.51
N GLU A 98 -14.99 -16.37 13.28
CA GLU A 98 -14.30 -17.23 14.24
C GLU A 98 -12.85 -16.82 14.42
N ALA A 99 -12.18 -16.53 13.30
CA ALA A 99 -10.78 -16.12 13.38
C ALA A 99 -10.63 -14.80 14.12
N ILE A 100 -11.52 -13.87 13.87
CA ILE A 100 -11.47 -12.58 14.56
C ILE A 100 -11.70 -12.76 16.05
N ASP A 101 -12.65 -13.61 16.43
CA ASP A 101 -12.88 -13.89 17.84
C ASP A 101 -11.63 -14.47 18.50
N PHE A 102 -10.97 -15.39 17.81
CA PHE A 102 -9.76 -15.98 18.35
C PHE A 102 -8.65 -14.93 18.50
N LEU A 103 -8.50 -14.10 17.52
CA LEU A 103 -7.49 -13.04 17.58
C LEU A 103 -7.78 -12.06 18.72
N ARG A 104 -9.06 -11.73 18.92
CA ARG A 104 -9.43 -10.88 20.05
C ARG A 104 -9.08 -11.54 21.37
N TYR A 105 -9.37 -12.84 21.49
CA TYR A 105 -9.03 -13.57 22.69
C TYR A 105 -7.53 -13.49 22.97
N LEU A 106 -6.71 -13.72 21.94
CA LEU A 106 -5.28 -13.65 22.14
C LEU A 106 -4.83 -12.23 22.51
N ALA A 107 -5.44 -11.22 21.92
CA ALA A 107 -5.05 -9.85 22.19
C ALA A 107 -5.36 -9.40 23.59
N THR A 108 -6.34 -10.04 24.23
CA THR A 108 -6.76 -9.63 25.58
C THR A 108 -6.21 -10.52 26.69
N ARG A 109 -5.37 -11.48 26.36
CA ARG A 109 -4.79 -12.35 27.38
C ARG A 109 -3.73 -11.61 28.18
#